data_4a68fb7943ec568bf52cd086488aff19
#
_entry.id   4a68fb7943ec568bf52cd086488aff19
#
_cell.length_a   1.000
_cell.length_b   1.000
_cell.length_c   1.000
_cell.angle_alpha   90.00
_cell.angle_beta   90.00
_cell.angle_gamma   90.00
#
_symmetry.space_group_name_H-M   'P 1'
#
loop_
_entity.id
_entity.type
_entity.pdbx_description
1 polymer ?
#
loop_
_entity_poly.entity_id
_entity_poly.type
_entity_poly.pdbx_seq_one_letter_code
_entity_poly.pdbx_strand_id
1 'polypeptide(L)'
;MIEKICPIHNVPVEGEKCSKDGCDARPIISTTLYWCTECRVPVFGEKDERIKNKKINRCPVCGNECEYISTDLRPVIPEEKLLLAILFEEEDLHVFDEVSVWNSNSGYYFDGIKRELSIKQINSMPLSEIHEIKKKYDLNVEDINRSGFDDMVQRFIASNANRYYEITDEAIKYIQGFGESNSLDDMFVSFSGGKDSTVTSDLVTRAFAKKVTHIFGDTTLEFPTTYEYRDRFAKSHRVLRAKNYEKNFEQLCEEIGPPSRVMRWCCTVFKTGAITKTLSQVFKDKINVLTFYGIRKSESASRSKYDRESESPKITKQTVVMAMDII
;
A
#
# COMPACT_ATOMS: atom_id res chain seq x y z
N MET A 1 -11.30 -23.75 5.25
CA MET A 1 -11.99 -22.46 5.46
C MET A 1 -10.96 -21.36 5.45
N ILE A 2 -11.20 -20.28 4.73
CA ILE A 2 -10.35 -19.11 4.71
C ILE A 2 -10.53 -18.40 6.05
N GLU A 3 -9.44 -18.23 6.80
CA GLU A 3 -9.50 -17.55 8.09
C GLU A 3 -9.72 -16.06 7.87
N LYS A 4 -10.74 -15.51 8.53
CA LYS A 4 -10.94 -14.07 8.60
C LYS A 4 -10.20 -13.52 9.80
N ILE A 5 -9.51 -12.40 9.62
CA ILE A 5 -8.85 -11.67 10.70
C ILE A 5 -9.37 -10.24 10.80
N CYS A 6 -9.28 -9.67 11.99
CA CYS A 6 -9.50 -8.26 12.17
C CYS A 6 -8.29 -7.48 11.62
N PRO A 7 -8.47 -6.56 10.66
CA PRO A 7 -7.35 -5.83 10.07
C PRO A 7 -6.65 -4.86 11.04
N ILE A 8 -7.29 -4.57 12.20
CA ILE A 8 -6.75 -3.65 13.20
C ILE A 8 -6.04 -4.39 14.33
N HIS A 9 -6.63 -5.50 14.79
CA HIS A 9 -6.11 -6.23 15.95
C HIS A 9 -5.33 -7.48 15.57
N ASN A 10 -5.35 -7.86 14.28
CA ASN A 10 -4.72 -9.07 13.75
C ASN A 10 -5.09 -10.35 14.55
N VAL A 11 -6.35 -10.44 14.95
CA VAL A 11 -6.90 -11.59 15.65
C VAL A 11 -7.91 -12.32 14.78
N PRO A 12 -8.02 -13.66 14.89
CA PRO A 12 -9.05 -14.42 14.19
C PRO A 12 -10.45 -13.91 14.50
N VAL A 13 -11.33 -13.89 13.51
CA VAL A 13 -12.70 -13.44 13.64
C VAL A 13 -13.65 -14.54 13.17
N GLU A 14 -14.43 -15.07 14.10
CA GLU A 14 -15.54 -15.96 13.80
C GLU A 14 -16.79 -15.10 13.53
N GLY A 15 -17.18 -14.97 12.27
CA GLY A 15 -18.36 -14.17 11.89
C GLY A 15 -18.01 -12.83 11.22
N GLU A 16 -18.78 -11.77 11.51
CA GLU A 16 -18.70 -10.48 10.82
C GLU A 16 -18.04 -9.36 11.62
N LYS A 17 -17.70 -9.59 12.89
CA LYS A 17 -17.15 -8.55 13.79
C LYS A 17 -15.98 -9.08 14.60
N CYS A 18 -15.03 -8.21 14.89
CA CYS A 18 -13.93 -8.48 15.79
C CYS A 18 -14.43 -8.69 17.23
N SER A 19 -13.82 -9.63 17.97
CA SER A 19 -14.13 -9.91 19.38
C SER A 19 -13.63 -8.84 20.36
N LYS A 20 -12.85 -7.87 19.91
CA LYS A 20 -12.35 -6.78 20.75
C LYS A 20 -13.40 -5.70 20.90
N ASP A 21 -13.64 -5.28 22.15
CA ASP A 21 -14.62 -4.26 22.48
C ASP A 21 -14.39 -2.94 21.72
N GLY A 22 -15.47 -2.38 21.20
CA GLY A 22 -15.43 -1.13 20.44
C GLY A 22 -14.83 -1.24 19.02
N CYS A 23 -14.47 -2.43 18.57
CA CYS A 23 -13.99 -2.64 17.23
C CYS A 23 -15.14 -2.89 16.25
N ASP A 24 -15.27 -2.02 15.26
CA ASP A 24 -16.28 -2.12 14.19
C ASP A 24 -15.69 -2.43 12.81
N ALA A 25 -14.41 -2.83 12.76
CA ALA A 25 -13.74 -3.23 11.52
C ALA A 25 -14.36 -4.50 10.94
N ARG A 26 -14.63 -4.50 9.64
CA ARG A 26 -15.01 -5.72 8.92
C ARG A 26 -13.80 -6.65 8.80
N PRO A 27 -13.97 -7.95 9.06
CA PRO A 27 -12.89 -8.92 8.89
C PRO A 27 -12.42 -9.00 7.44
N ILE A 28 -11.13 -9.24 7.29
CA ILE A 28 -10.51 -9.52 5.99
C ILE A 28 -10.00 -10.95 5.95
N ILE A 29 -9.77 -11.47 4.74
CA ILE A 29 -9.16 -12.77 4.53
C ILE A 29 -7.69 -12.68 4.97
N SER A 30 -7.25 -13.62 5.81
CA SER A 30 -5.85 -13.71 6.23
C SER A 30 -5.04 -14.44 5.16
N THR A 31 -3.91 -13.86 4.81
CA THR A 31 -2.84 -14.56 4.12
C THR A 31 -1.90 -15.17 5.15
N THR A 32 -1.43 -16.38 4.89
CA THR A 32 -0.44 -17.05 5.75
C THR A 32 0.89 -17.06 5.02
N LEU A 33 1.95 -16.62 5.71
CA LEU A 33 3.30 -16.53 5.18
C LEU A 33 4.20 -17.53 5.90
N TYR A 34 5.00 -18.25 5.12
CA TYR A 34 5.97 -19.23 5.57
C TYR A 34 7.36 -18.81 5.15
N TRP A 35 8.35 -18.99 5.99
CA TRP A 35 9.73 -18.67 5.70
C TRP A 35 10.45 -19.82 5.01
N CYS A 36 11.00 -19.56 3.83
CA CYS A 36 11.92 -20.46 3.16
C CYS A 36 13.37 -20.11 3.53
N THR A 37 14.04 -21.00 4.26
CA THR A 37 15.42 -20.78 4.71
C THR A 37 16.43 -20.79 3.56
N GLU A 38 16.20 -21.60 2.52
CA GLU A 38 17.08 -21.68 1.35
C GLU A 38 16.95 -20.45 0.46
N CYS A 39 15.72 -20.05 0.08
CA CYS A 39 15.49 -18.87 -0.73
C CYS A 39 15.59 -17.56 0.07
N ARG A 40 15.58 -17.65 1.40
CA ARG A 40 15.62 -16.49 2.33
C ARG A 40 14.51 -15.48 2.09
N VAL A 41 13.30 -15.96 1.80
CA VAL A 41 12.13 -15.11 1.53
C VAL A 41 10.85 -15.73 2.09
N PRO A 42 9.81 -14.92 2.37
CA PRO A 42 8.48 -15.40 2.68
C PRO A 42 7.83 -16.06 1.46
N VAL A 43 7.07 -17.12 1.69
CA VAL A 43 6.27 -17.82 0.69
C VAL A 43 4.82 -17.79 1.14
N PHE A 44 3.90 -17.41 0.27
CA PHE A 44 2.47 -17.49 0.53
C PHE A 44 2.03 -18.96 0.59
N GLY A 45 1.25 -19.31 1.62
CA GLY A 45 0.67 -20.60 1.77
C GLY A 45 -0.79 -20.53 2.15
N GLU A 46 -1.53 -21.59 1.82
CA GLU A 46 -2.90 -21.75 2.29
C GLU A 46 -2.90 -22.27 3.72
N LYS A 47 -3.75 -21.70 4.55
CA LYS A 47 -4.01 -22.22 5.89
C LYS A 47 -4.98 -23.40 5.78
N ASP A 48 -4.50 -24.61 6.06
CA ASP A 48 -5.36 -25.78 6.16
C ASP A 48 -5.86 -25.94 7.60
N GLU A 49 -7.15 -25.69 7.81
CA GLU A 49 -7.78 -25.78 9.14
C GLU A 49 -7.82 -27.16 9.75
N ARG A 50 -7.65 -28.20 8.93
CA ARG A 50 -7.72 -29.61 9.40
C ARG A 50 -6.50 -30.02 10.21
N ILE A 51 -5.45 -29.19 10.22
CA ILE A 51 -4.22 -29.52 10.93
C ILE A 51 -3.94 -28.42 11.95
N LYS A 52 -4.39 -28.60 13.19
CA LYS A 52 -3.93 -27.84 14.36
C LYS A 52 -2.42 -27.95 14.61
N ASN A 53 -1.76 -28.83 13.90
CA ASN A 53 -0.33 -29.06 13.95
C ASN A 53 0.29 -28.64 12.62
N LYS A 54 1.10 -27.57 12.66
CA LYS A 54 2.11 -27.12 11.69
C LYS A 54 1.97 -27.74 10.28
N LYS A 55 1.18 -27.13 9.41
CA LYS A 55 1.25 -27.50 8.01
C LYS A 55 2.62 -27.06 7.49
N ILE A 56 3.38 -28.00 7.05
CA ILE A 56 4.62 -27.78 6.33
C ILE A 56 4.22 -27.30 4.93
N ASN A 57 4.47 -26.02 4.64
CA ASN A 57 4.38 -25.49 3.30
C ASN A 57 5.71 -25.75 2.58
N ARG A 58 5.68 -26.01 1.28
CA ARG A 58 6.90 -26.21 0.49
C ARG A 58 7.14 -25.02 -0.41
N CYS A 59 8.39 -24.58 -0.48
CA CYS A 59 8.80 -23.53 -1.38
C CYS A 59 8.65 -23.99 -2.84
N PRO A 60 7.92 -23.24 -3.71
CA PRO A 60 7.75 -23.62 -5.11
C PRO A 60 9.06 -23.62 -5.93
N VAL A 61 10.09 -22.92 -5.46
CA VAL A 61 11.38 -22.79 -6.18
C VAL A 61 12.34 -23.90 -5.79
N CYS A 62 12.62 -24.07 -4.48
CA CYS A 62 13.63 -25.02 -4.03
C CYS A 62 13.05 -26.34 -3.51
N GLY A 63 11.74 -26.45 -3.32
CA GLY A 63 11.06 -27.64 -2.78
C GLY A 63 11.21 -27.85 -1.27
N ASN A 64 12.01 -27.02 -0.59
CA ASN A 64 12.26 -27.17 0.85
C ASN A 64 11.02 -26.83 1.68
N GLU A 65 10.94 -27.44 2.85
CA GLU A 65 9.90 -27.16 3.83
C GLU A 65 10.07 -25.76 4.41
N CYS A 66 8.94 -25.05 4.55
CA CYS A 66 8.88 -23.69 5.05
C CYS A 66 8.12 -23.63 6.37
N GLU A 67 8.63 -22.87 7.32
CA GLU A 67 8.00 -22.71 8.62
C GLU A 67 7.10 -21.45 8.64
N TYR A 68 5.98 -21.52 9.37
CA TYR A 68 5.11 -20.37 9.55
C TYR A 68 5.88 -19.20 10.17
N ILE A 69 5.69 -17.99 9.62
CA ILE A 69 6.37 -16.79 10.11
C ILE A 69 5.38 -15.67 10.51
N SER A 70 4.40 -15.35 9.66
CA SER A 70 3.47 -14.23 9.92
C SER A 70 2.25 -14.30 9.00
N THR A 71 1.29 -13.42 9.23
CA THR A 71 0.16 -13.15 8.32
C THR A 71 0.32 -11.82 7.58
N ASP A 72 1.31 -11.03 7.95
CA ASP A 72 1.57 -9.70 7.38
C ASP A 72 3.08 -9.44 7.38
N LEU A 73 3.68 -9.39 6.21
CA LEU A 73 5.07 -9.03 6.03
C LEU A 73 5.21 -8.08 4.84
N ARG A 74 6.05 -7.08 5.01
CA ARG A 74 6.52 -6.22 3.93
C ARG A 74 8.04 -6.26 3.82
N PRO A 75 8.62 -6.16 2.63
CA PRO A 75 10.06 -6.04 2.49
C PRO A 75 10.55 -4.72 3.11
N VAL A 76 11.71 -4.77 3.74
CA VAL A 76 12.40 -3.61 4.31
C VAL A 76 13.36 -3.05 3.27
N ILE A 77 13.16 -1.80 2.89
CA ILE A 77 13.97 -1.12 1.87
C ILE A 77 15.39 -0.79 2.39
N PRO A 78 16.37 -0.58 1.52
CA PRO A 78 17.76 -0.33 1.94
C PRO A 78 17.93 0.84 2.92
N GLU A 79 17.20 1.93 2.71
CA GLU A 79 17.20 3.09 3.60
C GLU A 79 16.71 2.75 5.02
N GLU A 80 15.71 1.87 5.10
CA GLU A 80 15.20 1.38 6.38
C GLU A 80 16.16 0.37 7.04
N LYS A 81 16.88 -0.44 6.25
CA LYS A 81 17.94 -1.33 6.79
C LYS A 81 19.06 -0.54 7.44
N LEU A 82 19.47 0.57 6.81
CA LEU A 82 20.46 1.49 7.38
C LEU A 82 19.97 2.09 8.71
N LEU A 83 18.71 2.54 8.76
CA LEU A 83 18.11 3.02 10.00
C LEU A 83 18.08 1.94 11.09
N LEU A 84 17.76 0.69 10.71
CA LEU A 84 17.78 -0.43 11.66
C LEU A 84 19.17 -0.70 12.21
N ALA A 85 20.23 -0.64 11.39
CA ALA A 85 21.61 -0.79 11.86
C ALA A 85 21.94 0.28 12.90
N ILE A 86 21.55 1.54 12.67
CA ILE A 86 21.71 2.62 13.65
C ILE A 86 20.94 2.33 14.96
N LEU A 87 19.66 1.92 14.85
CA LEU A 87 18.80 1.67 16.01
C LEU A 87 19.20 0.44 16.82
N PHE A 88 19.86 -0.53 16.20
CA PHE A 88 20.45 -1.69 16.87
C PHE A 88 21.90 -1.45 17.34
N GLU A 89 22.41 -0.21 17.15
CA GLU A 89 23.76 0.18 17.53
C GLU A 89 24.86 -0.70 16.91
N GLU A 90 24.62 -1.17 15.67
CA GLU A 90 25.60 -1.98 14.94
C GLU A 90 26.82 -1.12 14.57
N GLU A 91 28.02 -1.72 14.67
CA GLU A 91 29.27 -1.02 14.32
C GLU A 91 29.38 -0.77 12.80
N ASP A 92 28.93 -1.74 12.00
CA ASP A 92 28.86 -1.67 10.56
C ASP A 92 27.42 -1.35 10.13
N LEU A 93 27.21 -0.18 9.52
CA LEU A 93 25.90 0.24 9.03
C LEU A 93 25.40 -0.58 7.82
N HIS A 94 26.30 -1.27 7.13
CA HIS A 94 26.01 -2.11 5.98
C HIS A 94 25.78 -3.59 6.33
N VAL A 95 25.82 -3.93 7.62
CA VAL A 95 25.65 -5.32 8.11
C VAL A 95 24.37 -6.00 7.59
N PHE A 96 23.33 -5.22 7.27
CA PHE A 96 22.05 -5.74 6.79
C PHE A 96 21.87 -5.67 5.27
N ASP A 97 22.85 -5.18 4.50
CA ASP A 97 22.70 -5.02 3.05
C ASP A 97 22.32 -6.32 2.35
N GLU A 98 23.02 -7.41 2.66
CA GLU A 98 22.81 -8.75 2.10
C GLU A 98 21.84 -9.62 2.93
N VAL A 99 21.28 -9.08 4.03
CA VAL A 99 20.32 -9.78 4.88
C VAL A 99 18.91 -9.58 4.33
N SER A 100 18.13 -10.66 4.25
CA SER A 100 16.71 -10.57 3.89
C SER A 100 15.89 -10.07 5.08
N VAL A 101 15.53 -8.78 5.05
CA VAL A 101 14.82 -8.14 6.17
C VAL A 101 13.38 -7.86 5.79
N TRP A 102 12.47 -8.29 6.69
CA TRP A 102 11.01 -8.12 6.53
C TRP A 102 10.40 -7.53 7.79
N ASN A 103 9.40 -6.68 7.62
CA ASN A 103 8.68 -6.05 8.73
C ASN A 103 7.26 -6.61 8.83
N SER A 104 6.83 -6.88 10.05
CA SER A 104 5.44 -7.14 10.42
C SER A 104 4.95 -6.12 11.44
N ASN A 105 3.65 -6.12 11.74
CA ASN A 105 3.09 -5.30 12.82
C ASN A 105 3.72 -5.57 14.20
N SER A 106 4.40 -6.70 14.38
CA SER A 106 4.97 -7.15 15.66
C SER A 106 6.50 -7.08 15.74
N GLY A 107 7.19 -6.58 14.69
CA GLY A 107 8.65 -6.47 14.67
C GLY A 107 9.28 -6.80 13.33
N TYR A 108 10.59 -6.91 13.33
CA TYR A 108 11.39 -7.17 12.14
C TYR A 108 11.91 -8.60 12.13
N TYR A 109 11.98 -9.19 10.95
CA TYR A 109 12.54 -10.51 10.70
C TYR A 109 13.80 -10.37 9.86
N PHE A 110 14.93 -10.83 10.38
CA PHE A 110 16.23 -10.88 9.73
C PHE A 110 16.53 -12.34 9.37
N ASP A 111 16.54 -12.66 8.08
CA ASP A 111 16.64 -14.05 7.61
C ASP A 111 15.68 -15.02 8.32
N GLY A 112 14.45 -14.57 8.56
CA GLY A 112 13.42 -15.35 9.24
C GLY A 112 13.47 -15.29 10.78
N ILE A 113 14.50 -14.70 11.35
CA ILE A 113 14.66 -14.57 12.81
C ILE A 113 14.09 -13.24 13.28
N LYS A 114 13.11 -13.29 14.17
CA LYS A 114 12.46 -12.09 14.70
C LYS A 114 13.38 -11.32 15.66
N ARG A 115 13.50 -10.01 15.42
CA ARG A 115 14.04 -9.05 16.39
C ARG A 115 12.98 -8.02 16.75
N GLU A 116 12.83 -7.75 18.03
CA GLU A 116 11.87 -6.75 18.51
C GLU A 116 12.50 -5.37 18.50
N LEU A 117 11.76 -4.38 18.04
CA LEU A 117 12.15 -2.99 18.08
C LEU A 117 10.97 -2.18 18.63
N SER A 118 11.23 -1.40 19.68
CA SER A 118 10.19 -0.59 20.30
C SER A 118 9.95 0.69 19.51
N ILE A 119 8.88 0.70 18.71
CA ILE A 119 8.44 1.91 17.99
C ILE A 119 8.18 3.08 18.95
N LYS A 120 7.81 2.82 20.21
CA LYS A 120 7.64 3.87 21.22
C LYS A 120 8.97 4.54 21.55
N GLN A 121 10.06 3.79 21.66
CA GLN A 121 11.39 4.35 21.91
C GLN A 121 11.84 5.24 20.73
N ILE A 122 11.65 4.77 19.50
CA ILE A 122 11.97 5.54 18.29
C ILE A 122 11.17 6.85 18.24
N ASN A 123 9.86 6.80 18.47
CA ASN A 123 8.98 7.97 18.41
C ASN A 123 9.22 8.96 19.58
N SER A 124 9.83 8.51 20.67
CA SER A 124 10.17 9.35 21.82
C SER A 124 11.61 9.88 21.78
N MET A 125 12.38 9.53 20.76
CA MET A 125 13.76 9.99 20.60
C MET A 125 13.81 11.51 20.45
N PRO A 126 14.58 12.23 21.29
CA PRO A 126 14.70 13.68 21.19
C PRO A 126 15.33 14.12 19.85
N LEU A 127 14.92 15.26 19.33
CA LEU A 127 15.49 15.81 18.09
C LEU A 127 17.02 16.03 18.19
N SER A 128 17.53 16.35 19.37
CA SER A 128 18.97 16.46 19.63
C SER A 128 19.69 15.15 19.38
N GLU A 129 19.13 14.04 19.85
CA GLU A 129 19.69 12.70 19.65
C GLU A 129 19.67 12.29 18.16
N ILE A 130 18.58 12.59 17.46
CA ILE A 130 18.49 12.39 16.01
C ILE A 130 19.55 13.20 15.25
N HIS A 131 19.79 14.44 15.67
CA HIS A 131 20.84 15.28 15.07
C HIS A 131 22.25 14.74 15.35
N GLU A 132 22.53 14.24 16.55
CA GLU A 132 23.81 13.61 16.88
C GLU A 132 24.03 12.32 16.07
N ILE A 133 23.02 11.48 15.93
CA ILE A 133 23.06 10.28 15.08
C ILE A 133 23.39 10.68 13.64
N LYS A 134 22.65 11.66 13.08
CA LYS A 134 22.88 12.16 11.73
C LYS A 134 24.31 12.66 11.54
N LYS A 135 24.83 13.44 12.50
CA LYS A 135 26.18 13.97 12.47
C LYS A 135 27.25 12.89 12.61
N LYS A 136 27.00 11.89 13.49
CA LYS A 136 27.93 10.77 13.73
C LYS A 136 28.16 9.95 12.48
N TYR A 137 27.10 9.71 11.70
CA TYR A 137 27.15 8.78 10.57
C TYR A 137 27.32 9.45 9.20
N ASP A 138 27.26 10.80 9.12
CA ASP A 138 27.42 11.58 7.87
C ASP A 138 26.77 10.89 6.65
N LEU A 139 25.49 10.51 6.83
CA LEU A 139 24.79 9.62 5.94
C LEU A 139 24.53 10.29 4.59
N ASN A 140 25.14 9.76 3.54
CA ASN A 140 24.85 10.12 2.17
C ASN A 140 23.92 9.04 1.54
N VAL A 141 22.73 9.45 1.11
CA VAL A 141 21.73 8.55 0.50
C VAL A 141 22.24 7.93 -0.82
N GLU A 142 23.23 8.56 -1.46
CA GLU A 142 23.83 8.07 -2.71
C GLU A 142 24.70 6.80 -2.52
N ASP A 143 25.14 6.54 -1.30
CA ASP A 143 26.01 5.40 -0.98
C ASP A 143 25.23 4.11 -0.61
N ILE A 144 23.90 4.14 -0.70
CA ILE A 144 23.06 2.99 -0.33
C ILE A 144 23.15 1.88 -1.36
N ASN A 145 23.66 0.71 -0.94
CA ASN A 145 23.71 -0.48 -1.77
C ASN A 145 22.31 -1.13 -1.91
N ARG A 146 21.82 -1.24 -3.15
CA ARG A 146 20.51 -1.83 -3.46
C ARG A 146 20.57 -3.25 -3.99
N SER A 147 21.74 -3.77 -4.33
CA SER A 147 21.87 -5.06 -5.00
C SER A 147 21.25 -6.22 -4.21
N GLY A 148 21.58 -6.34 -2.94
CA GLY A 148 21.02 -7.38 -2.07
C GLY A 148 19.49 -7.28 -1.88
N PHE A 149 18.94 -6.05 -1.91
CA PHE A 149 17.50 -5.84 -1.88
C PHE A 149 16.83 -6.28 -3.18
N ASP A 150 17.38 -5.92 -4.32
CA ASP A 150 16.84 -6.29 -5.62
C ASP A 150 16.86 -7.80 -5.81
N ASP A 151 17.94 -8.47 -5.43
CA ASP A 151 18.05 -9.93 -5.45
C ASP A 151 17.02 -10.61 -4.52
N MET A 152 16.82 -10.07 -3.32
CA MET A 152 15.79 -10.56 -2.39
C MET A 152 14.39 -10.42 -3.02
N VAL A 153 14.08 -9.28 -3.64
CA VAL A 153 12.80 -9.07 -4.32
C VAL A 153 12.59 -10.04 -5.46
N GLN A 154 13.63 -10.31 -6.27
CA GLN A 154 13.53 -11.29 -7.37
C GLN A 154 13.26 -12.71 -6.83
N ARG A 155 13.95 -13.14 -5.77
CA ARG A 155 13.68 -14.43 -5.13
C ARG A 155 12.27 -14.51 -4.55
N PHE A 156 11.79 -13.43 -3.94
CA PHE A 156 10.42 -13.35 -3.42
C PHE A 156 9.38 -13.48 -4.54
N ILE A 157 9.56 -12.76 -5.65
CA ILE A 157 8.67 -12.84 -6.82
C ILE A 157 8.66 -14.26 -7.40
N ALA A 158 9.83 -14.87 -7.59
CA ALA A 158 9.95 -16.22 -8.10
C ALA A 158 9.26 -17.24 -7.20
N SER A 159 9.46 -17.13 -5.88
CA SER A 159 8.86 -18.05 -4.90
C SER A 159 7.35 -17.89 -4.74
N ASN A 160 6.76 -16.79 -5.25
CA ASN A 160 5.34 -16.48 -5.12
C ASN A 160 4.65 -16.26 -6.47
N ALA A 161 5.29 -16.65 -7.59
CA ALA A 161 4.81 -16.37 -8.93
C ALA A 161 3.39 -16.88 -9.18
N ASN A 162 3.07 -18.10 -8.74
CA ASN A 162 1.73 -18.68 -8.91
C ASN A 162 0.67 -17.82 -8.21
N ARG A 163 0.92 -17.43 -6.96
CA ARG A 163 0.00 -16.57 -6.22
C ARG A 163 -0.15 -15.20 -6.86
N TYR A 164 0.95 -14.62 -7.33
CA TYR A 164 0.91 -13.36 -8.08
C TYR A 164 0.02 -13.45 -9.32
N TYR A 165 0.16 -14.52 -10.10
CA TYR A 165 -0.68 -14.70 -11.30
C TYR A 165 -2.16 -14.91 -10.95
N GLU A 166 -2.47 -15.70 -9.94
CA GLU A 166 -3.85 -15.93 -9.48
C GLU A 166 -4.55 -14.61 -9.11
N ILE A 167 -3.97 -13.83 -8.21
CA ILE A 167 -4.58 -12.58 -7.73
C ILE A 167 -4.65 -11.52 -8.84
N THR A 168 -3.62 -11.48 -9.69
CA THR A 168 -3.59 -10.55 -10.82
C THR A 168 -4.66 -10.88 -11.86
N ASP A 169 -4.83 -12.16 -12.19
CA ASP A 169 -5.82 -12.64 -13.14
C ASP A 169 -7.25 -12.41 -12.62
N GLU A 170 -7.49 -12.66 -11.32
CA GLU A 170 -8.76 -12.34 -10.67
C GLU A 170 -9.06 -10.84 -10.75
N ALA A 171 -8.08 -9.99 -10.41
CA ALA A 171 -8.24 -8.53 -10.47
C ALA A 171 -8.53 -8.03 -11.89
N ILE A 172 -7.79 -8.54 -12.88
CA ILE A 172 -7.99 -8.20 -14.29
C ILE A 172 -9.38 -8.60 -14.76
N LYS A 173 -9.82 -9.83 -14.50
CA LYS A 173 -11.16 -10.30 -14.87
C LYS A 173 -12.26 -9.46 -14.22
N TYR A 174 -12.09 -9.12 -12.95
CA TYR A 174 -13.03 -8.26 -12.26
C TYR A 174 -13.13 -6.87 -12.90
N ILE A 175 -12.00 -6.25 -13.22
CA ILE A 175 -11.95 -4.94 -13.88
C ILE A 175 -12.55 -5.02 -15.29
N GLN A 176 -12.27 -6.09 -16.05
CA GLN A 176 -12.80 -6.29 -17.40
C GLN A 176 -14.33 -6.33 -17.44
N GLY A 177 -14.98 -6.87 -16.40
CA GLY A 177 -16.45 -6.91 -16.31
C GLY A 177 -17.09 -5.52 -16.41
N PHE A 178 -16.40 -4.46 -15.98
CA PHE A 178 -16.90 -3.08 -16.12
C PHE A 178 -16.81 -2.55 -17.55
N GLY A 179 -15.91 -3.09 -18.38
CA GLY A 179 -15.77 -2.69 -19.78
C GLY A 179 -16.92 -3.15 -20.67
N GLU A 180 -17.71 -4.15 -20.25
CA GLU A 180 -18.87 -4.63 -20.99
C GLU A 180 -20.03 -3.61 -21.00
N SER A 181 -20.15 -2.82 -19.93
CA SER A 181 -21.27 -1.89 -19.71
C SER A 181 -20.87 -0.42 -19.77
N ASN A 182 -19.58 -0.10 -19.81
CA ASN A 182 -19.08 1.26 -19.73
C ASN A 182 -18.05 1.54 -20.83
N SER A 183 -18.07 2.74 -21.40
CA SER A 183 -17.01 3.22 -22.29
C SER A 183 -15.74 3.55 -21.50
N LEU A 184 -14.56 3.30 -22.07
CA LEU A 184 -13.30 3.73 -21.47
C LEU A 184 -13.21 5.24 -21.29
N ASP A 185 -13.93 6.03 -22.10
CA ASP A 185 -14.02 7.48 -21.96
C ASP A 185 -14.88 7.92 -20.75
N ASP A 186 -15.60 6.98 -20.12
CA ASP A 186 -16.38 7.19 -18.90
C ASP A 186 -15.64 6.69 -17.66
N MET A 187 -14.36 6.32 -17.80
CA MET A 187 -13.57 5.74 -16.75
C MET A 187 -12.32 6.58 -16.43
N PHE A 188 -11.92 6.53 -15.18
CA PHE A 188 -10.59 7.03 -14.79
C PHE A 188 -10.01 6.28 -13.59
N VAL A 189 -8.70 6.38 -13.42
CA VAL A 189 -7.97 5.88 -12.25
C VAL A 189 -7.69 7.06 -11.33
N SER A 190 -8.06 6.94 -10.06
CA SER A 190 -7.63 7.89 -9.02
C SER A 190 -6.16 7.63 -8.70
N PHE A 191 -5.29 8.54 -9.11
CA PHE A 191 -3.84 8.39 -9.05
C PHE A 191 -3.23 9.35 -8.03
N SER A 192 -2.53 8.83 -7.05
CA SER A 192 -1.86 9.62 -5.99
C SER A 192 -0.34 9.62 -6.11
N GLY A 193 0.24 8.87 -7.06
CA GLY A 193 1.68 8.64 -7.14
C GLY A 193 2.20 7.62 -6.12
N GLY A 194 1.34 7.09 -5.24
CA GLY A 194 1.70 6.03 -4.30
C GLY A 194 1.65 4.64 -4.95
N LYS A 195 2.26 3.65 -4.28
CA LYS A 195 2.34 2.25 -4.75
C LYS A 195 0.99 1.66 -5.14
N ASP A 196 -0.03 1.82 -4.30
CA ASP A 196 -1.35 1.20 -4.50
C ASP A 196 -2.05 1.78 -5.73
N SER A 197 -2.00 3.09 -5.94
CA SER A 197 -2.55 3.73 -7.14
C SER A 197 -1.79 3.38 -8.43
N THR A 198 -0.49 3.12 -8.32
CA THR A 198 0.34 2.67 -9.45
C THR A 198 -0.01 1.25 -9.85
N VAL A 199 -0.17 0.34 -8.88
CA VAL A 199 -0.64 -1.04 -9.14
C VAL A 199 -2.04 -1.04 -9.75
N THR A 200 -2.96 -0.21 -9.22
CA THR A 200 -4.30 -0.06 -9.80
C THR A 200 -4.24 0.40 -11.26
N SER A 201 -3.37 1.36 -11.58
CA SER A 201 -3.16 1.81 -12.94
C SER A 201 -2.66 0.70 -13.88
N ASP A 202 -1.71 -0.12 -13.42
CA ASP A 202 -1.20 -1.27 -14.17
C ASP A 202 -2.30 -2.29 -14.44
N LEU A 203 -3.06 -2.69 -13.41
CA LEU A 203 -4.17 -3.64 -13.52
C LEU A 203 -5.24 -3.16 -14.50
N VAL A 204 -5.64 -1.89 -14.43
CA VAL A 204 -6.63 -1.30 -15.33
C VAL A 204 -6.10 -1.25 -16.77
N THR A 205 -4.83 -0.88 -16.94
CA THR A 205 -4.20 -0.86 -18.28
C THR A 205 -4.13 -2.26 -18.89
N ARG A 206 -3.79 -3.27 -18.10
CA ARG A 206 -3.75 -4.68 -18.54
C ARG A 206 -5.14 -5.22 -18.83
N ALA A 207 -6.13 -4.88 -18.01
CA ALA A 207 -7.52 -5.35 -18.20
C ALA A 207 -8.13 -4.88 -19.52
N PHE A 208 -7.88 -3.63 -19.90
CA PHE A 208 -8.46 -3.05 -21.12
C PHE A 208 -7.51 -3.03 -22.31
N ALA A 209 -6.27 -3.42 -22.15
CA ALA A 209 -5.18 -3.27 -23.14
C ALA A 209 -5.10 -1.84 -23.71
N LYS A 210 -5.57 -0.85 -22.97
CA LYS A 210 -5.63 0.57 -23.31
C LYS A 210 -5.42 1.42 -22.08
N LYS A 211 -4.93 2.63 -22.29
CA LYS A 211 -4.70 3.60 -21.22
C LYS A 211 -5.97 4.38 -20.93
N VAL A 212 -6.42 4.28 -19.69
CA VAL A 212 -7.52 5.06 -19.13
C VAL A 212 -6.98 6.40 -18.60
N THR A 213 -7.83 7.42 -18.53
CA THR A 213 -7.46 8.72 -17.95
C THR A 213 -7.14 8.55 -16.45
N HIS A 214 -6.12 9.24 -15.97
CA HIS A 214 -5.76 9.33 -14.56
C HIS A 214 -6.07 10.72 -14.01
N ILE A 215 -6.53 10.80 -12.78
CA ILE A 215 -6.73 12.08 -12.08
C ILE A 215 -5.85 12.11 -10.83
N PHE A 216 -4.90 13.03 -10.82
CA PHE A 216 -4.01 13.30 -9.70
C PHE A 216 -4.55 14.46 -8.88
N GLY A 217 -4.96 14.20 -7.63
CA GLY A 217 -5.41 15.20 -6.68
C GLY A 217 -4.22 15.91 -6.05
N ASP A 218 -3.96 17.14 -6.47
CA ASP A 218 -2.83 17.95 -6.02
C ASP A 218 -3.21 18.82 -4.83
N THR A 219 -2.71 18.46 -3.67
CA THR A 219 -2.96 19.21 -2.42
C THR A 219 -2.03 20.39 -2.21
N THR A 220 -1.03 20.56 -3.08
CA THR A 220 0.08 21.52 -2.94
C THR A 220 1.07 21.20 -1.79
N LEU A 221 0.89 20.06 -1.11
CA LEU A 221 1.75 19.57 -0.02
C LEU A 221 2.43 18.24 -0.34
N GLU A 222 2.38 17.80 -1.59
CA GLU A 222 3.05 16.57 -1.97
C GLU A 222 4.58 16.72 -1.89
N PHE A 223 5.26 15.64 -1.52
CA PHE A 223 6.72 15.63 -1.54
C PHE A 223 7.26 15.89 -2.96
N PRO A 224 8.42 16.55 -3.11
CA PRO A 224 9.05 16.76 -4.41
C PRO A 224 9.17 15.48 -5.24
N THR A 225 9.57 14.37 -4.62
CA THR A 225 9.67 13.04 -5.25
C THR A 225 8.33 12.53 -5.79
N THR A 226 7.20 12.88 -5.16
CA THR A 226 5.86 12.54 -5.65
C THR A 226 5.54 13.29 -6.95
N TYR A 227 5.91 14.58 -7.01
CA TYR A 227 5.75 15.37 -8.24
C TYR A 227 6.64 14.84 -9.37
N GLU A 228 7.90 14.52 -9.09
CA GLU A 228 8.83 13.92 -10.06
C GLU A 228 8.29 12.58 -10.59
N TYR A 229 7.78 11.74 -9.72
CA TYR A 229 7.17 10.48 -10.12
C TYR A 229 5.94 10.70 -10.99
N ARG A 230 5.01 11.59 -10.59
CA ARG A 230 3.84 11.97 -11.41
C ARG A 230 4.25 12.45 -12.79
N ASP A 231 5.26 13.32 -12.89
CA ASP A 231 5.70 13.90 -14.16
C ASP A 231 6.35 12.84 -15.06
N ARG A 232 7.11 11.94 -14.47
CA ARG A 232 7.66 10.77 -15.18
C ARG A 232 6.55 9.84 -15.67
N PHE A 233 5.56 9.56 -14.83
CA PHE A 233 4.41 8.71 -15.16
C PHE A 233 3.54 9.36 -16.27
N ALA A 234 3.35 10.67 -16.23
CA ALA A 234 2.59 11.42 -17.23
C ALA A 234 3.22 11.42 -18.65
N LYS A 235 4.52 11.07 -18.80
CA LYS A 235 5.14 10.89 -20.12
C LYS A 235 4.52 9.74 -20.91
N SER A 236 3.97 8.75 -20.23
CA SER A 236 3.38 7.55 -20.85
C SER A 236 1.88 7.40 -20.60
N HIS A 237 1.28 8.20 -19.71
CA HIS A 237 -0.14 8.13 -19.34
C HIS A 237 -0.78 9.52 -19.41
N ARG A 238 -2.09 9.56 -19.72
CA ARG A 238 -2.87 10.80 -19.63
C ARG A 238 -3.20 11.07 -18.16
N VAL A 239 -2.49 12.01 -17.55
CA VAL A 239 -2.70 12.42 -16.16
C VAL A 239 -3.26 13.84 -16.13
N LEU A 240 -4.45 13.98 -15.55
CA LEU A 240 -5.09 15.27 -15.31
C LEU A 240 -4.80 15.69 -13.88
N ARG A 241 -4.38 16.93 -13.69
CA ARG A 241 -4.08 17.48 -12.38
C ARG A 241 -5.30 18.21 -11.82
N ALA A 242 -5.92 17.65 -10.80
CA ALA A 242 -6.99 18.28 -10.04
C ALA A 242 -6.38 19.12 -8.92
N LYS A 243 -6.32 20.43 -9.11
CA LYS A 243 -5.70 21.38 -8.18
C LYS A 243 -6.65 22.56 -7.89
N ASN A 244 -6.56 23.11 -6.68
CA ASN A 244 -7.10 24.44 -6.41
C ASN A 244 -6.11 25.47 -6.96
N TYR A 245 -6.54 26.25 -7.95
CA TYR A 245 -5.72 27.26 -8.60
C TYR A 245 -5.83 28.66 -7.95
N GLU A 246 -6.76 28.83 -7.03
CA GLU A 246 -6.99 30.11 -6.37
C GLU A 246 -6.02 30.32 -5.20
N LYS A 247 -5.86 29.29 -4.37
CA LYS A 247 -4.98 29.32 -3.18
C LYS A 247 -4.29 28.00 -2.98
N ASN A 248 -3.05 28.06 -2.48
CA ASN A 248 -2.31 26.89 -2.02
C ASN A 248 -2.62 26.58 -0.55
N PHE A 249 -2.08 25.51 -0.02
CA PHE A 249 -2.32 25.06 1.34
C PHE A 249 -1.82 26.08 2.39
N GLU A 250 -0.63 26.63 2.19
CA GLU A 250 0.01 27.60 3.08
C GLU A 250 -0.84 28.87 3.21
N GLN A 251 -1.27 29.44 2.08
CA GLN A 251 -2.15 30.59 2.05
C GLN A 251 -3.48 30.38 2.80
N LEU A 252 -4.05 29.19 2.69
CA LEU A 252 -5.27 28.87 3.45
C LEU A 252 -5.00 28.66 4.94
N CYS A 253 -3.82 28.13 5.32
CA CYS A 253 -3.43 28.08 6.72
C CYS A 253 -3.28 29.47 7.35
N GLU A 254 -2.76 30.44 6.61
CA GLU A 254 -2.64 31.83 7.07
C GLU A 254 -4.00 32.49 7.28
N GLU A 255 -4.98 32.21 6.40
CA GLU A 255 -6.29 32.84 6.46
C GLU A 255 -7.25 32.23 7.48
N ILE A 256 -7.33 30.91 7.55
CA ILE A 256 -8.34 30.20 8.34
C ILE A 256 -7.74 29.27 9.38
N GLY A 257 -6.41 29.26 9.51
CA GLY A 257 -5.67 28.40 10.41
C GLY A 257 -5.42 26.98 9.86
N PRO A 258 -4.48 26.24 10.46
CA PRO A 258 -4.16 24.88 10.03
C PRO A 258 -5.36 23.94 10.19
N PRO A 259 -5.49 22.92 9.32
CA PRO A 259 -6.57 21.95 9.44
C PRO A 259 -6.42 21.12 10.73
N SER A 260 -7.54 20.75 11.30
CA SER A 260 -7.59 19.92 12.49
C SER A 260 -8.39 18.64 12.26
N ARG A 261 -8.42 17.79 13.27
CA ARG A 261 -9.20 16.56 13.22
C ARG A 261 -10.71 16.81 13.04
N VAL A 262 -11.19 17.93 13.54
CA VAL A 262 -12.59 18.36 13.45
C VAL A 262 -12.82 19.21 12.21
N MET A 263 -11.91 20.14 11.91
CA MET A 263 -12.01 21.07 10.78
C MET A 263 -11.08 20.61 9.65
N ARG A 264 -11.58 19.71 8.81
CA ARG A 264 -10.82 19.08 7.71
C ARG A 264 -11.00 19.81 6.37
N TRP A 265 -10.91 21.13 6.36
CA TRP A 265 -11.08 21.94 5.16
C TRP A 265 -10.13 21.53 4.02
N CYS A 266 -8.93 21.03 4.34
CA CYS A 266 -7.97 20.56 3.36
C CYS A 266 -8.53 19.41 2.48
N CYS A 267 -9.30 18.49 3.07
CA CYS A 267 -9.93 17.43 2.30
C CYS A 267 -11.00 17.97 1.36
N THR A 268 -11.78 18.95 1.80
CA THR A 268 -12.86 19.54 1.00
C THR A 268 -12.30 20.39 -0.13
N VAL A 269 -11.34 21.27 0.16
CA VAL A 269 -10.82 22.25 -0.82
C VAL A 269 -9.88 21.59 -1.83
N PHE A 270 -8.88 20.81 -1.35
CA PHE A 270 -7.81 20.32 -2.22
C PHE A 270 -8.06 18.93 -2.81
N LYS A 271 -8.87 18.09 -2.13
CA LYS A 271 -9.20 16.75 -2.67
C LYS A 271 -10.58 16.75 -3.31
N THR A 272 -11.63 16.76 -2.50
CA THR A 272 -13.00 16.57 -3.03
C THR A 272 -13.40 17.69 -3.99
N GLY A 273 -13.21 18.96 -3.61
CA GLY A 273 -13.58 20.11 -4.45
C GLY A 273 -12.80 20.18 -5.75
N ALA A 274 -11.48 20.04 -5.68
CA ALA A 274 -10.62 20.06 -6.86
C ALA A 274 -10.93 18.89 -7.83
N ILE A 275 -11.13 17.69 -7.30
CA ILE A 275 -11.49 16.51 -8.11
C ILE A 275 -12.87 16.71 -8.73
N THR A 276 -13.88 17.13 -7.96
CA THR A 276 -15.24 17.41 -8.47
C THR A 276 -15.24 18.43 -9.59
N LYS A 277 -14.50 19.54 -9.42
CA LYS A 277 -14.35 20.56 -10.46
C LYS A 277 -13.72 19.98 -11.74
N THR A 278 -12.69 19.18 -11.60
CA THR A 278 -12.04 18.51 -12.74
C THR A 278 -12.98 17.53 -13.42
N LEU A 279 -13.71 16.71 -12.66
CA LEU A 279 -14.67 15.75 -13.19
C LEU A 279 -15.79 16.44 -13.96
N SER A 280 -16.36 17.53 -13.41
CA SER A 280 -17.43 18.27 -14.06
C SER A 280 -17.00 18.97 -15.37
N GLN A 281 -15.73 19.25 -15.53
CA GLN A 281 -15.16 19.80 -16.76
C GLN A 281 -14.87 18.73 -17.80
N VAL A 282 -14.24 17.62 -17.37
CA VAL A 282 -13.76 16.57 -18.27
C VAL A 282 -14.87 15.63 -18.70
N PHE A 283 -15.80 15.34 -17.78
CA PHE A 283 -16.91 14.40 -17.98
C PHE A 283 -18.28 15.08 -17.96
N LYS A 284 -18.35 16.35 -18.39
CA LYS A 284 -19.55 17.21 -18.32
C LYS A 284 -20.79 16.59 -18.95
N ASP A 285 -20.63 15.82 -20.03
CA ASP A 285 -21.71 15.24 -20.81
C ASP A 285 -22.01 13.78 -20.41
N LYS A 286 -21.35 13.27 -19.33
CA LYS A 286 -21.49 11.89 -18.88
C LYS A 286 -22.52 11.75 -17.77
N ILE A 287 -23.33 10.67 -17.84
CA ILE A 287 -24.36 10.37 -16.83
C ILE A 287 -23.72 9.80 -15.57
N ASN A 288 -22.76 8.92 -15.74
CA ASN A 288 -21.99 8.30 -14.65
C ASN A 288 -20.53 8.17 -15.07
N VAL A 289 -19.62 8.24 -14.09
CA VAL A 289 -18.19 8.07 -14.31
C VAL A 289 -17.69 6.99 -13.38
N LEU A 290 -17.02 6.00 -13.96
CA LEU A 290 -16.44 4.89 -13.21
C LEU A 290 -15.04 5.26 -12.74
N THR A 291 -14.78 5.08 -11.45
CA THR A 291 -13.47 5.38 -10.85
C THR A 291 -12.86 4.14 -10.23
N PHE A 292 -11.62 3.84 -10.62
CA PHE A 292 -10.82 2.79 -9.98
C PHE A 292 -9.94 3.38 -8.89
N TYR A 293 -10.03 2.82 -7.67
CA TYR A 293 -9.23 3.19 -6.51
C TYR A 293 -8.32 2.06 -6.06
N GLY A 294 -7.10 2.40 -5.68
CA GLY A 294 -6.18 1.54 -4.96
C GLY A 294 -6.41 1.63 -3.45
N ILE A 295 -7.53 1.11 -2.97
CA ILE A 295 -7.89 1.10 -1.54
C ILE A 295 -7.85 -0.34 -1.06
N ARG A 296 -7.23 -0.57 0.12
CA ARG A 296 -7.20 -1.87 0.79
C ARG A 296 -7.99 -1.82 2.09
N LYS A 297 -8.80 -2.85 2.35
CA LYS A 297 -9.59 -2.96 3.60
C LYS A 297 -8.70 -2.96 4.84
N SER A 298 -7.48 -3.51 4.73
CA SER A 298 -6.51 -3.56 5.82
C SER A 298 -5.91 -2.22 6.24
N GLU A 299 -6.13 -1.13 5.49
CA GLU A 299 -5.51 0.16 5.79
C GLU A 299 -6.10 0.87 7.01
N SER A 300 -7.38 0.67 7.29
CA SER A 300 -8.04 1.27 8.46
C SER A 300 -9.42 0.66 8.72
N ALA A 301 -9.92 0.82 9.96
CA ALA A 301 -11.29 0.44 10.34
C ALA A 301 -12.37 1.09 9.46
N SER A 302 -12.16 2.33 9.04
CA SER A 302 -13.09 3.01 8.13
C SER A 302 -13.11 2.36 6.75
N ARG A 303 -11.91 2.03 6.19
CA ARG A 303 -11.78 1.43 4.86
C ARG A 303 -12.22 -0.04 4.82
N SER A 304 -12.10 -0.77 5.93
CA SER A 304 -12.58 -2.15 6.02
C SER A 304 -14.09 -2.28 5.79
N LYS A 305 -14.85 -1.19 5.99
CA LYS A 305 -16.30 -1.13 5.82
C LYS A 305 -16.73 -0.82 4.37
N TYR A 306 -15.80 -0.45 3.50
CA TYR A 306 -16.14 -0.13 2.11
C TYR A 306 -16.54 -1.39 1.37
N ASP A 307 -17.61 -1.29 0.60
CA ASP A 307 -17.92 -2.31 -0.38
C ASP A 307 -16.96 -2.20 -1.56
N ARG A 308 -16.75 -3.29 -2.28
CA ARG A 308 -15.84 -3.33 -3.43
C ARG A 308 -16.31 -2.39 -4.55
N GLU A 309 -17.62 -2.19 -4.63
CA GLU A 309 -18.28 -1.25 -5.51
C GLU A 309 -19.19 -0.34 -4.69
N SER A 310 -19.17 0.94 -4.94
CA SER A 310 -20.05 1.89 -4.27
C SER A 310 -20.29 3.13 -5.10
N GLU A 311 -21.43 3.78 -4.91
CA GLU A 311 -21.64 5.13 -5.41
C GLU A 311 -20.97 6.13 -4.47
N SER A 312 -20.31 7.17 -5.02
CA SER A 312 -19.71 8.19 -4.21
C SER A 312 -20.76 9.20 -3.73
N PRO A 313 -21.03 9.27 -2.42
CA PRO A 313 -21.99 10.23 -1.88
C PRO A 313 -21.50 11.69 -1.93
N LYS A 314 -20.18 11.90 -2.15
CA LYS A 314 -19.53 13.22 -2.16
C LYS A 314 -19.33 13.77 -3.56
N ILE A 315 -19.32 12.90 -4.55
CA ILE A 315 -19.11 13.26 -5.96
C ILE A 315 -20.26 12.65 -6.73
N THR A 316 -21.24 13.47 -7.11
CA THR A 316 -22.37 13.02 -7.91
C THR A 316 -21.92 12.39 -9.22
N LYS A 317 -22.58 11.32 -9.63
CA LYS A 317 -22.34 10.60 -10.88
C LYS A 317 -21.02 9.81 -10.92
N GLN A 318 -20.61 9.22 -9.80
CA GLN A 318 -19.41 8.41 -9.75
C GLN A 318 -19.66 7.04 -9.12
N THR A 319 -19.34 5.98 -9.84
CA THR A 319 -19.25 4.61 -9.30
C THR A 319 -17.81 4.31 -8.96
N VAL A 320 -17.57 3.92 -7.71
CA VAL A 320 -16.22 3.61 -7.17
C VAL A 320 -16.01 2.10 -7.22
N VAL A 321 -14.90 1.69 -7.81
CA VAL A 321 -14.44 0.30 -7.85
C VAL A 321 -13.11 0.17 -7.13
N MET A 322 -13.05 -0.70 -6.11
CA MET A 322 -11.82 -1.00 -5.40
C MET A 322 -11.11 -2.18 -6.06
N ALA A 323 -10.19 -1.89 -6.96
CA ALA A 323 -9.44 -2.89 -7.72
C ALA A 323 -8.48 -3.71 -6.87
N MET A 324 -8.07 -3.22 -5.70
CA MET A 324 -7.06 -3.80 -4.83
C MET A 324 -7.60 -4.69 -3.70
N ASP A 325 -8.91 -4.87 -3.59
CA ASP A 325 -9.51 -5.66 -2.49
C ASP A 325 -9.34 -7.19 -2.65
N ILE A 326 -8.59 -7.58 -3.66
CA ILE A 326 -8.30 -8.99 -4.00
C ILE A 326 -6.97 -9.46 -3.39
N ILE A 327 -6.15 -8.50 -2.94
CA ILE A 327 -4.79 -8.77 -2.44
C ILE A 327 -4.76 -8.81 -0.93
#